data_a68c881d90e1e19398da73d74b0d61c1
#
_entry.id   a68c881d90e1e19398da73d74b0d61c1
#
_cell.length_a   1.000
_cell.length_b   1.000
_cell.length_c   1.000
_cell.angle_alpha   90.00
_cell.angle_beta   90.00
_cell.angle_gamma   90.00
#
_symmetry.space_group_name_H-M   'P 1'
#
loop_
_entity.id
_entity.type
_entity.pdbx_description
1 polymer ?
#
loop_
_entity_poly.entity_id
_entity_poly.type
_entity_poly.pdbx_seq_one_letter_code
_entity_poly.pdbx_strand_id
1 'polypeptide(L)'
;EIIIDANTDPKYPLRRDYKVHLQGIIDRVFREGDGYIPMEFKTGKWSDSKMSPMRKEMAFYKLMIENSSEAVLRQAGLEPNLDVTHWSWYYPISNFIHVEKVKKTSMTSVLKSIARLIHAYERKLFPAKFFYKTCAHCSYFGICEAAQEDTWL
;
A
#
# COMPACT_ATOMS: atom_id res chain seq x y z
N GLU A 1 -5.39 0.25 13.96
CA GLU A 1 -4.02 0.72 14.24
C GLU A 1 -3.03 -0.44 14.21
N ILE A 2 -1.80 -0.19 13.76
CA ILE A 2 -0.71 -1.18 13.78
C ILE A 2 0.50 -0.63 14.53
N ILE A 3 1.36 -1.53 15.00
CA ILE A 3 2.65 -1.15 15.57
C ILE A 3 3.72 -1.42 14.50
N ILE A 4 4.53 -0.41 14.24
CA ILE A 4 5.74 -0.52 13.42
C ILE A 4 6.92 -0.57 14.38
N ASP A 5 7.55 -1.73 14.48
CA ASP A 5 8.74 -1.97 15.29
C ASP A 5 9.92 -1.15 14.77
N ALA A 6 10.77 -0.68 15.68
CA ALA A 6 11.92 0.16 15.37
C ALA A 6 12.89 -0.50 14.36
N ASN A 7 12.93 -1.83 14.29
CA ASN A 7 13.78 -2.60 13.39
C ASN A 7 13.03 -3.21 12.19
N THR A 8 11.81 -2.79 11.92
CA THR A 8 10.99 -3.28 10.78
C THR A 8 11.76 -3.23 9.45
N ASP A 9 12.55 -2.19 9.23
CA ASP A 9 13.52 -2.12 8.12
C ASP A 9 14.92 -1.78 8.67
N PRO A 10 15.83 -2.76 8.81
CA PRO A 10 17.17 -2.52 9.37
C PRO A 10 18.00 -1.47 8.62
N LYS A 11 17.70 -1.22 7.34
CA LYS A 11 18.34 -0.15 6.57
C LYS A 11 17.85 1.24 6.97
N TYR A 12 16.65 1.31 7.54
CA TYR A 12 15.98 2.54 7.95
C TYR A 12 15.44 2.40 9.38
N PRO A 13 16.31 2.22 10.38
CA PRO A 13 15.89 2.01 11.76
C PRO A 13 15.19 3.26 12.30
N LEU A 14 14.15 3.04 13.09
CA LEU A 14 13.39 4.08 13.77
C LEU A 14 13.96 4.32 15.17
N ARG A 15 13.69 5.49 15.74
CA ARG A 15 14.13 5.83 17.11
C ARG A 15 13.39 5.03 18.19
N ARG A 16 12.18 4.54 17.87
CA ARG A 16 11.29 3.77 18.75
C ARG A 16 10.24 3.05 17.91
N ASP A 17 9.43 2.23 18.55
CA ASP A 17 8.23 1.69 17.93
C ASP A 17 7.18 2.80 17.72
N TYR A 18 6.44 2.71 16.63
CA TYR A 18 5.40 3.66 16.29
C TYR A 18 4.04 2.99 16.18
N LYS A 19 3.06 3.57 16.86
CA LYS A 19 1.66 3.25 16.66
C LYS A 19 1.15 4.06 15.46
N VAL A 20 0.69 3.38 14.42
CA VAL A 20 0.29 3.98 13.15
C VAL A 20 -1.19 3.75 12.92
N HIS A 21 -1.92 4.82 12.68
CA HIS A 21 -3.31 4.75 12.24
C HIS A 21 -3.36 4.59 10.73
N LEU A 22 -3.99 3.51 10.25
CA LEU A 22 -4.19 3.26 8.83
C LEU A 22 -5.61 3.69 8.45
N GLN A 23 -5.73 4.38 7.34
CA GLN A 23 -7.02 4.80 6.79
C GLN A 23 -7.01 4.62 5.27
N GLY A 24 -8.13 4.17 4.71
CA GLY A 24 -8.30 3.99 3.28
C GLY A 24 -9.74 3.59 2.94
N ILE A 25 -10.01 3.51 1.65
CA ILE A 25 -11.28 3.04 1.10
C ILE A 25 -10.98 1.79 0.31
N ILE A 26 -11.76 0.75 0.52
CA ILE A 26 -11.69 -0.52 -0.20
C ILE A 26 -12.94 -0.60 -1.08
N ASP A 27 -12.78 -0.79 -2.38
CA ASP A 27 -13.92 -0.80 -3.32
C ASP A 27 -14.94 -1.87 -2.97
N ARG A 28 -14.46 -3.07 -2.61
CA ARG A 28 -15.32 -4.17 -2.20
C ARG A 28 -14.58 -5.20 -1.34
N VAL A 29 -15.29 -5.84 -0.43
CA VAL A 29 -14.81 -6.99 0.33
C VAL A 29 -15.81 -8.12 0.16
N PHE A 30 -15.33 -9.31 -0.20
CA PHE A 30 -16.12 -10.53 -0.24
C PHE A 30 -15.76 -11.40 0.95
N ARG A 31 -16.71 -12.22 1.38
CA ARG A 31 -16.49 -13.35 2.27
C ARG A 31 -16.42 -14.64 1.45
N GLU A 32 -15.42 -15.45 1.68
CA GLU A 32 -15.31 -16.80 1.13
C GLU A 32 -14.87 -17.74 2.25
N GLY A 33 -15.78 -18.67 2.62
CA GLY A 33 -15.58 -19.54 3.78
C GLY A 33 -15.31 -18.73 5.06
N ASP A 34 -14.18 -19.02 5.70
CA ASP A 34 -13.75 -18.37 6.94
C ASP A 34 -12.75 -17.21 6.70
N GLY A 35 -12.82 -16.58 5.52
CA GLY A 35 -11.90 -15.51 5.20
C GLY A 35 -12.50 -14.40 4.35
N TYR A 36 -11.75 -13.29 4.26
CA TYR A 36 -12.07 -12.15 3.43
C TYR A 36 -11.19 -12.05 2.20
N ILE A 37 -11.78 -11.53 1.12
CA ILE A 37 -11.14 -11.21 -0.15
C ILE A 37 -11.44 -9.74 -0.48
N PRO A 38 -10.57 -8.78 -0.15
CA PRO A 38 -10.70 -7.42 -0.67
C PRO A 38 -10.51 -7.43 -2.18
N MET A 39 -11.30 -6.61 -2.87
CA MET A 39 -11.26 -6.42 -4.32
C MET A 39 -11.10 -4.95 -4.65
N GLU A 40 -10.23 -4.68 -5.60
CA GLU A 40 -10.01 -3.37 -6.17
C GLU A 40 -10.44 -3.33 -7.64
N PHE A 41 -11.16 -2.29 -8.03
CA PHE A 41 -11.60 -2.09 -9.41
C PHE A 41 -10.57 -1.29 -10.19
N LYS A 42 -10.16 -1.80 -11.34
CA LYS A 42 -9.14 -1.17 -12.20
C LYS A 42 -9.73 -0.86 -13.58
N THR A 43 -9.73 0.40 -13.96
CA THR A 43 -10.25 0.86 -15.26
C THR A 43 -9.31 0.57 -16.43
N GLY A 44 -8.06 0.22 -16.17
CA GLY A 44 -7.06 -0.10 -17.20
C GLY A 44 -7.14 -1.56 -17.68
N LYS A 45 -6.15 -1.95 -18.50
CA LYS A 45 -5.94 -3.34 -18.88
C LYS A 45 -5.04 -4.05 -17.87
N TRP A 46 -5.29 -5.35 -17.69
CA TRP A 46 -4.40 -6.22 -16.94
C TRP A 46 -2.96 -6.19 -17.48
N SER A 47 -1.99 -6.24 -16.59
CA SER A 47 -0.58 -6.39 -16.95
C SER A 47 0.22 -6.92 -15.75
N ASP A 48 0.98 -7.99 -15.97
CA ASP A 48 1.84 -8.59 -14.95
C ASP A 48 2.89 -7.61 -14.40
N SER A 49 3.37 -6.69 -15.23
CA SER A 49 4.35 -5.67 -14.83
C SER A 49 3.83 -4.70 -13.76
N LYS A 50 2.51 -4.56 -13.62
CA LYS A 50 1.86 -3.68 -12.64
C LYS A 50 1.57 -4.38 -11.30
N MET A 51 1.80 -5.69 -11.20
CA MET A 51 1.38 -6.47 -10.03
C MET A 51 2.10 -6.10 -8.73
N SER A 52 3.37 -5.72 -8.80
CA SER A 52 4.14 -5.41 -7.58
C SER A 52 3.55 -4.24 -6.77
N PRO A 53 3.29 -3.05 -7.34
CA PRO A 53 2.61 -1.98 -6.61
C PRO A 53 1.19 -2.35 -6.20
N MET A 54 0.43 -3.05 -7.05
CA MET A 54 -0.94 -3.46 -6.76
C MET A 54 -1.01 -4.43 -5.58
N ARG A 55 -0.05 -5.35 -5.44
CA ARG A 55 0.05 -6.24 -4.26
C ARG A 55 0.35 -5.49 -2.97
N LYS A 56 1.08 -4.37 -3.03
CA LYS A 56 1.30 -3.52 -1.85
C LYS A 56 0.01 -2.84 -1.39
N GLU A 57 -0.81 -2.38 -2.33
CA GLU A 57 -2.13 -1.82 -2.06
C GLU A 57 -3.01 -2.84 -1.33
N MET A 58 -3.08 -4.08 -1.85
CA MET A 58 -3.83 -5.16 -1.23
C MET A 58 -3.28 -5.58 0.14
N ALA A 59 -1.95 -5.58 0.30
CA ALA A 59 -1.33 -5.83 1.59
C ALA A 59 -1.68 -4.73 2.62
N PHE A 60 -1.81 -3.48 2.18
CA PHE A 60 -2.29 -2.40 3.01
C PHE A 60 -3.76 -2.61 3.43
N TYR A 61 -4.63 -3.03 2.51
CA TYR A 61 -6.03 -3.37 2.83
C TYR A 61 -6.14 -4.52 3.84
N LYS A 62 -5.32 -5.56 3.69
CA LYS A 62 -5.23 -6.63 4.69
C LYS A 62 -4.88 -6.07 6.07
N LEU A 63 -3.84 -5.24 6.17
CA LEU A 63 -3.47 -4.60 7.44
C LEU A 63 -4.62 -3.78 8.03
N MET A 64 -5.37 -3.06 7.20
CA MET A 64 -6.52 -2.29 7.66
C MET A 64 -7.62 -3.20 8.22
N ILE A 65 -8.03 -4.23 7.49
CA ILE A 65 -9.11 -5.14 7.91
C ILE A 65 -8.72 -5.85 9.21
N GLU A 66 -7.59 -6.49 9.24
CA GLU A 66 -7.16 -7.36 10.36
C GLU A 66 -6.76 -6.60 11.63
N ASN A 67 -6.50 -5.29 11.54
CA ASN A 67 -6.17 -4.45 12.68
C ASN A 67 -7.23 -3.39 13.00
N SER A 68 -8.40 -3.52 12.41
CA SER A 68 -9.55 -2.68 12.76
C SER A 68 -10.21 -3.19 14.04
N SER A 69 -10.79 -2.27 14.82
CA SER A 69 -11.60 -2.66 15.96
C SER A 69 -12.88 -3.37 15.50
N GLU A 70 -13.43 -4.23 16.35
CA GLU A 70 -14.70 -4.89 16.07
C GLU A 70 -15.83 -3.91 15.70
N ALA A 71 -15.88 -2.76 16.37
CA ALA A 71 -16.89 -1.73 16.10
C ALA A 71 -16.77 -1.21 14.66
N VAL A 72 -15.56 -0.95 14.18
CA VAL A 72 -15.30 -0.50 12.81
C VAL A 72 -15.65 -1.59 11.79
N LEU A 73 -15.27 -2.85 12.06
CA LEU A 73 -15.60 -3.97 11.18
C LEU A 73 -17.13 -4.15 11.07
N ARG A 74 -17.84 -4.17 12.21
CA ARG A 74 -19.30 -4.29 12.22
C ARG A 74 -20.00 -3.13 11.50
N GLN A 75 -19.49 -1.90 11.66
CA GLN A 75 -20.01 -0.74 10.92
C GLN A 75 -19.81 -0.88 9.40
N ALA A 76 -18.72 -1.52 8.98
CA ALA A 76 -18.45 -1.85 7.57
C ALA A 76 -19.19 -3.10 7.08
N GLY A 77 -20.01 -3.75 7.91
CA GLY A 77 -20.70 -4.99 7.58
C GLY A 77 -19.79 -6.22 7.58
N LEU A 78 -18.64 -6.15 8.24
CA LEU A 78 -17.68 -7.23 8.34
C LEU A 78 -17.74 -7.90 9.72
N GLU A 79 -17.56 -9.23 9.75
CA GLU A 79 -17.43 -9.98 10.98
C GLU A 79 -16.00 -9.87 11.53
N PRO A 80 -15.82 -9.65 12.85
CA PRO A 80 -14.50 -9.69 13.46
C PRO A 80 -13.90 -11.11 13.44
N ASN A 81 -12.58 -11.18 13.59
CA ASN A 81 -11.82 -12.43 13.70
C ASN A 81 -11.75 -13.30 12.43
N LEU A 82 -11.99 -12.71 11.26
CA LEU A 82 -11.75 -13.38 9.98
C LEU A 82 -10.53 -12.77 9.30
N ASP A 83 -9.65 -13.64 8.80
CA ASP A 83 -8.42 -13.23 8.10
C ASP A 83 -8.70 -12.87 6.64
N VAL A 84 -7.85 -12.02 6.07
CA VAL A 84 -7.77 -11.84 4.62
C VAL A 84 -6.88 -12.94 4.05
N THR A 85 -7.50 -13.89 3.32
CA THR A 85 -6.84 -15.09 2.77
C THR A 85 -6.34 -14.88 1.35
N HIS A 86 -7.08 -14.15 0.56
CA HIS A 86 -6.81 -13.80 -0.82
C HIS A 86 -7.03 -12.32 -1.03
N TRP A 87 -6.63 -11.84 -2.19
CA TRP A 87 -6.98 -10.52 -2.71
C TRP A 87 -7.30 -10.60 -4.18
N SER A 88 -8.04 -9.63 -4.70
CA SER A 88 -8.51 -9.68 -6.07
C SER A 88 -8.54 -8.31 -6.74
N TRP A 89 -8.48 -8.33 -8.06
CA TRP A 89 -8.64 -7.14 -8.90
C TRP A 89 -9.65 -7.45 -9.99
N TYR A 90 -10.57 -6.54 -10.17
CA TYR A 90 -11.57 -6.63 -11.23
C TYR A 90 -11.34 -5.54 -12.28
N TYR A 91 -11.32 -5.96 -13.51
CA TYR A 91 -11.16 -5.12 -14.70
C TYR A 91 -12.47 -5.09 -15.49
N PRO A 92 -13.39 -4.13 -15.23
CA PRO A 92 -14.73 -4.12 -15.81
C PRO A 92 -14.73 -4.09 -17.33
N ILE A 93 -13.81 -3.31 -17.96
CA ILE A 93 -13.73 -3.15 -19.42
C ILE A 93 -13.46 -4.49 -20.12
N SER A 94 -12.65 -5.35 -19.53
CA SER A 94 -12.32 -6.68 -20.08
C SER A 94 -13.11 -7.81 -19.45
N ASN A 95 -13.98 -7.50 -18.48
CA ASN A 95 -14.69 -8.47 -17.64
C ASN A 95 -13.74 -9.56 -17.07
N PHE A 96 -12.58 -9.11 -16.58
CA PHE A 96 -11.53 -10.00 -16.10
C PHE A 96 -11.33 -9.83 -14.60
N ILE A 97 -11.30 -10.94 -13.87
CA ILE A 97 -10.99 -10.98 -12.44
C ILE A 97 -9.71 -11.78 -12.24
N HIS A 98 -8.76 -11.18 -11.52
CA HIS A 98 -7.58 -11.88 -11.03
C HIS A 98 -7.69 -12.05 -9.51
N VAL A 99 -7.49 -13.28 -9.05
CA VAL A 99 -7.47 -13.63 -7.62
C VAL A 99 -6.16 -14.33 -7.32
N GLU A 100 -5.51 -13.96 -6.21
CA GLU A 100 -4.31 -14.67 -5.74
C GLU A 100 -4.26 -14.72 -4.21
N LYS A 101 -3.54 -15.71 -3.68
CA LYS A 101 -3.27 -15.82 -2.23
C LYS A 101 -2.42 -14.67 -1.72
N VAL A 102 -2.65 -14.29 -0.47
CA VAL A 102 -1.82 -13.30 0.23
C VAL A 102 -0.34 -13.70 0.20
N LYS A 103 0.53 -12.74 -0.16
CA LYS A 103 1.98 -12.95 -0.23
C LYS A 103 2.68 -12.29 0.96
N LYS A 104 3.39 -13.08 1.77
CA LYS A 104 4.20 -12.56 2.89
C LYS A 104 5.19 -11.47 2.46
N THR A 105 5.80 -11.62 1.28
CA THR A 105 6.72 -10.63 0.73
C THR A 105 6.08 -9.26 0.50
N SER A 106 4.81 -9.24 0.10
CA SER A 106 4.04 -8.00 -0.07
C SER A 106 3.72 -7.35 1.27
N MET A 107 3.35 -8.17 2.29
CA MET A 107 3.14 -7.70 3.66
C MET A 107 4.41 -7.06 4.23
N THR A 108 5.54 -7.77 4.15
CA THR A 108 6.84 -7.23 4.57
C THR A 108 7.20 -5.95 3.82
N SER A 109 6.93 -5.89 2.52
CA SER A 109 7.22 -4.72 1.68
C SER A 109 6.41 -3.49 2.09
N VAL A 110 5.14 -3.67 2.44
CA VAL A 110 4.29 -2.56 2.91
C VAL A 110 4.74 -2.06 4.28
N LEU A 111 5.00 -2.95 5.23
CA LEU A 111 5.50 -2.58 6.55
C LEU A 111 6.82 -1.81 6.46
N LYS A 112 7.77 -2.27 5.64
CA LYS A 112 9.01 -1.56 5.37
C LYS A 112 8.77 -0.20 4.71
N SER A 113 7.79 -0.08 3.82
CA SER A 113 7.46 1.21 3.19
C SER A 113 6.94 2.22 4.22
N ILE A 114 6.13 1.77 5.18
CA ILE A 114 5.65 2.59 6.30
C ILE A 114 6.82 3.00 7.20
N ALA A 115 7.69 2.04 7.58
CA ALA A 115 8.88 2.33 8.38
C ALA A 115 9.79 3.36 7.73
N ARG A 116 10.04 3.26 6.42
CA ARG A 116 10.84 4.24 5.66
C ARG A 116 10.21 5.64 5.65
N LEU A 117 8.90 5.72 5.55
CA LEU A 117 8.19 7.00 5.62
C LEU A 117 8.36 7.63 7.00
N ILE A 118 8.21 6.85 8.08
CA ILE A 118 8.42 7.32 9.46
C ILE A 118 9.88 7.76 9.64
N HIS A 119 10.85 6.97 9.18
CA HIS A 119 12.27 7.31 9.23
C HIS A 119 12.58 8.64 8.52
N ALA A 120 12.00 8.85 7.32
CA ALA A 120 12.15 10.10 6.59
C ALA A 120 11.54 11.28 7.38
N TYR A 121 10.39 11.07 7.99
CA TYR A 121 9.72 12.08 8.82
C TYR A 121 10.53 12.43 10.07
N GLU A 122 11.05 11.44 10.82
CA GLU A 122 11.90 11.65 12.00
C GLU A 122 13.12 12.51 11.70
N ARG A 123 13.67 12.37 10.50
CA ARG A 123 14.91 13.03 10.07
C ARG A 123 14.65 14.27 9.23
N LYS A 124 13.39 14.56 8.91
CA LYS A 124 13.00 15.64 7.98
C LYS A 124 13.72 15.53 6.62
N LEU A 125 13.96 14.30 6.16
CA LEU A 125 14.68 13.98 4.93
C LEU A 125 13.69 13.43 3.89
N PHE A 126 13.30 14.31 2.97
CA PHE A 126 12.46 13.95 1.82
C PHE A 126 13.20 14.33 0.53
N PRO A 127 14.31 13.64 0.19
CA PRO A 127 15.09 13.98 -0.99
C PRO A 127 14.24 13.80 -2.25
N ALA A 128 14.19 14.82 -3.08
CA ALA A 128 13.63 14.72 -4.41
C ALA A 128 14.47 13.75 -5.25
N LYS A 129 13.82 12.97 -6.09
CA LYS A 129 14.49 12.08 -7.06
C LYS A 129 13.92 12.36 -8.44
N PHE A 130 14.81 12.65 -9.36
CA PHE A 130 14.41 12.76 -10.75
C PHE A 130 13.95 11.41 -11.30
N PHE A 131 12.79 11.39 -11.89
CA PHE A 131 12.28 10.27 -12.66
C PHE A 131 11.43 10.81 -13.81
N TYR A 132 11.93 10.74 -15.02
CA TYR A 132 11.38 11.40 -16.19
C TYR A 132 9.84 11.28 -16.31
N LYS A 133 9.30 10.05 -16.20
CA LYS A 133 7.86 9.80 -16.35
C LYS A 133 7.01 10.49 -15.29
N THR A 134 7.53 10.66 -14.08
CA THR A 134 6.84 11.35 -12.98
C THR A 134 7.07 12.85 -13.07
N CYS A 135 8.31 13.25 -13.33
CA CYS A 135 8.70 14.65 -13.38
C CYS A 135 8.07 15.41 -14.54
N ALA A 136 7.84 14.76 -15.69
CA ALA A 136 7.18 15.35 -16.85
C ALA A 136 5.75 15.88 -16.54
N HIS A 137 5.11 15.37 -15.49
CA HIS A 137 3.76 15.79 -15.08
C HIS A 137 3.76 16.45 -13.68
N CYS A 138 4.93 16.78 -13.13
CA CYS A 138 5.07 17.36 -11.80
C CYS A 138 4.89 18.87 -11.84
N SER A 139 3.99 19.40 -11.03
CA SER A 139 3.75 20.85 -10.92
C SER A 139 4.97 21.62 -10.39
N TYR A 140 5.91 20.94 -9.73
CA TYR A 140 7.14 21.53 -9.20
C TYR A 140 8.34 21.41 -10.13
N PHE A 141 8.17 20.86 -11.35
CA PHE A 141 9.28 20.58 -12.29
C PHE A 141 10.20 21.80 -12.49
N GLY A 142 9.62 22.98 -12.70
CA GLY A 142 10.37 24.20 -13.00
C GLY A 142 11.17 24.81 -11.83
N ILE A 143 10.92 24.34 -10.59
CA ILE A 143 11.60 24.84 -9.38
C ILE A 143 12.30 23.72 -8.59
N CYS A 144 12.25 22.48 -9.08
CA CYS A 144 12.82 21.33 -8.40
C CYS A 144 14.30 21.18 -8.78
N GLU A 145 15.20 21.30 -7.80
CA GLU A 145 16.65 21.15 -8.01
C GLU A 145 17.00 19.80 -8.67
N ALA A 146 16.38 18.69 -8.22
CA ALA A 146 16.63 17.38 -8.79
C ALA A 146 16.20 17.26 -10.26
N ALA A 147 15.29 18.11 -10.73
CA ALA A 147 14.89 18.15 -12.15
C ALA A 147 15.83 19.02 -12.99
N GLN A 148 16.51 19.97 -12.35
CA GLN A 148 17.45 20.88 -13.03
C GLN A 148 18.83 20.25 -13.20
N GLU A 149 19.26 19.41 -12.26
CA GLU A 149 20.56 18.72 -12.31
C GLU A 149 20.68 17.74 -13.49
N ASP A 150 19.56 17.08 -13.89
CA ASP A 150 19.54 16.08 -14.98
C ASP A 150 19.30 16.68 -16.38
N THR A 151 19.05 17.99 -16.50
CA THR A 151 18.86 18.63 -17.82
C THR A 151 20.18 19.02 -18.51
N TRP A 152 21.33 18.74 -17.91
CA TRP A 152 22.65 19.11 -18.43
C TRP A 152 23.49 17.91 -18.92
N LEU A 153 22.91 16.70 -19.00
CA LEU A 153 23.51 15.51 -19.61
C LEU A 153 22.74 15.09 -20.87
#